data_b2d9ff6b47fea798a0597412958dd286
#
_entry.id   b2d9ff6b47fea798a0597412958dd286
#
_cell.length_a   1.000
_cell.length_b   1.000
_cell.length_c   1.000
_cell.angle_alpha   90.00
_cell.angle_beta   90.00
_cell.angle_gamma   90.00
#
_symmetry.space_group_name_H-M   'P 1'
#
loop_
_entity.id
_entity.type
_entity.pdbx_description
1 polymer ?
#
loop_
_entity_poly.entity_id
_entity_poly.type
_entity_poly.pdbx_seq_one_letter_code
_entity_poly.pdbx_strand_id
1 'polypeptide(L)'
;KFETLCSRYSRGIDFLIRKIFRTLDEYEFENQGTLVDVVNNAHKRQLFDDIEEIRIMKDIRNTIAHEYIEDELVDVFDEVLEYTKKLIEIINTTLKYMNEI
;
A
#
# COMPACT_ATOMS: atom_id res chain seq x y z
N LYS A 1 -0.78 20.25 3.39
CA LYS A 1 -2.20 20.06 3.19
C LYS A 1 -2.42 18.86 2.32
N PHE A 2 -3.17 18.94 1.23
CA PHE A 2 -3.35 17.69 0.48
C PHE A 2 -2.08 17.22 -0.20
N GLU A 3 -1.14 18.11 -0.53
CA GLU A 3 0.17 17.69 -1.02
C GLU A 3 0.89 16.84 0.03
N THR A 4 0.81 17.25 1.30
CA THR A 4 1.41 16.49 2.38
C THR A 4 0.72 15.13 2.55
N LEU A 5 -0.61 15.12 2.45
CA LEU A 5 -1.37 13.86 2.53
C LEU A 5 -0.98 12.93 1.40
N CYS A 6 -0.91 13.44 0.16
CA CYS A 6 -0.52 12.64 -0.99
C CYS A 6 0.88 12.06 -0.82
N SER A 7 1.81 12.87 -0.32
CA SER A 7 3.17 12.43 -0.09
C SER A 7 3.23 11.32 0.97
N ARG A 8 2.46 11.49 2.05
CA ARG A 8 2.41 10.47 3.11
C ARG A 8 1.78 9.18 2.61
N TYR A 9 0.71 9.30 1.83
CA TYR A 9 0.06 8.13 1.24
C TYR A 9 1.04 7.36 0.36
N SER A 10 1.75 8.06 -0.53
CA SER A 10 2.69 7.43 -1.45
C SER A 10 3.80 6.70 -0.70
N ARG A 11 4.36 7.35 0.33
CA ARG A 11 5.39 6.72 1.14
C ARG A 11 4.86 5.54 1.93
N GLY A 12 3.61 5.65 2.40
CA GLY A 12 2.98 4.56 3.15
C GLY A 12 2.78 3.32 2.30
N ILE A 13 2.25 3.49 1.08
CA ILE A 13 2.00 2.34 0.22
C ILE A 13 3.32 1.71 -0.25
N ASP A 14 4.34 2.52 -0.54
CA ASP A 14 5.65 1.99 -0.90
C ASP A 14 6.26 1.22 0.27
N PHE A 15 6.16 1.77 1.47
CA PHE A 15 6.69 1.12 2.66
C PHE A 15 5.98 -0.21 2.92
N LEU A 16 4.67 -0.21 2.80
CA LEU A 16 3.89 -1.43 3.03
C LEU A 16 4.33 -2.55 2.07
N ILE A 17 4.37 -2.25 0.78
CA ILE A 17 4.63 -3.28 -0.23
C ILE A 17 6.11 -3.64 -0.27
N ARG A 18 6.99 -2.66 -0.30
CA ARG A 18 8.41 -2.91 -0.53
C ARG A 18 9.18 -3.30 0.72
N LYS A 19 8.67 -2.93 1.90
CA LYS A 19 9.35 -3.21 3.16
C LYS A 19 8.60 -4.21 4.01
N ILE A 20 7.37 -3.89 4.38
CA ILE A 20 6.63 -4.73 5.33
C ILE A 20 6.28 -6.09 4.73
N PHE A 21 5.62 -6.08 3.57
CA PHE A 21 5.23 -7.34 2.92
C PHE A 21 6.44 -8.17 2.52
N ARG A 22 7.49 -7.50 2.00
CA ARG A 22 8.69 -8.22 1.61
C ARG A 22 9.43 -8.80 2.81
N THR A 23 9.46 -8.07 3.92
CA THR A 23 10.07 -8.57 5.15
C THR A 23 9.33 -9.81 5.66
N LEU A 24 7.99 -9.80 5.56
CA LEU A 24 7.21 -10.99 5.92
C LEU A 24 7.54 -12.17 5.01
N ASP A 25 7.69 -11.92 3.71
CA ASP A 25 8.07 -12.96 2.78
C ASP A 25 9.42 -13.56 3.16
N GLU A 26 10.39 -12.71 3.50
CA GLU A 26 11.70 -13.18 3.91
C GLU A 26 11.63 -14.00 5.20
N TYR A 27 10.84 -13.53 6.14
CA TYR A 27 10.68 -14.22 7.42
C TYR A 27 10.05 -15.60 7.24
N GLU A 28 9.12 -15.72 6.31
CA GLU A 28 8.42 -16.99 6.07
C GLU A 28 8.99 -17.77 4.88
N PHE A 29 10.19 -17.42 4.45
CA PHE A 29 10.91 -18.12 3.37
C PHE A 29 10.21 -18.05 2.02
N GLU A 30 9.46 -16.97 1.79
CA GLU A 30 8.78 -16.70 0.52
C GLU A 30 9.43 -15.51 -0.18
N ASN A 31 10.74 -15.38 -0.03
CA ASN A 31 11.45 -14.16 -0.41
C ASN A 31 11.91 -14.12 -1.86
N GLN A 32 11.34 -14.96 -2.71
CA GLN A 32 11.70 -14.98 -4.13
C GLN A 32 10.55 -14.44 -4.95
N GLY A 33 10.88 -13.53 -5.86
CA GLY A 33 9.88 -13.07 -6.79
C GLY A 33 9.79 -11.56 -6.87
N THR A 34 8.81 -11.14 -7.67
CA THR A 34 8.55 -9.75 -7.99
C THR A 34 7.64 -9.12 -6.93
N LEU A 35 7.40 -7.80 -7.09
CA LEU A 35 6.44 -7.13 -6.23
C LEU A 35 5.03 -7.71 -6.37
N VAL A 36 4.69 -8.23 -7.57
CA VAL A 36 3.41 -8.92 -7.77
C VAL A 36 3.32 -10.15 -6.86
N ASP A 37 4.39 -10.93 -6.78
CA ASP A 37 4.43 -12.10 -5.91
C ASP A 37 4.31 -11.71 -4.44
N VAL A 38 4.96 -10.63 -4.05
CA VAL A 38 4.89 -10.11 -2.67
C VAL A 38 3.45 -9.75 -2.31
N VAL A 39 2.74 -9.08 -3.22
CA VAL A 39 1.35 -8.70 -2.99
C VAL A 39 0.45 -9.94 -2.94
N ASN A 40 0.68 -10.90 -3.84
CA ASN A 40 -0.10 -12.14 -3.85
C ASN A 40 0.10 -12.93 -2.55
N ASN A 41 1.31 -12.99 -2.04
CA ASN A 41 1.59 -13.67 -0.78
C ASN A 41 0.88 -12.98 0.39
N ALA A 42 0.88 -11.64 0.40
CA ALA A 42 0.15 -10.89 1.42
C ALA A 42 -1.35 -11.18 1.35
N HIS A 43 -1.90 -11.30 0.15
CA HIS A 43 -3.31 -11.67 -0.02
C HIS A 43 -3.59 -13.06 0.53
N LYS A 44 -2.71 -14.02 0.28
CA LYS A 44 -2.84 -15.37 0.82
C LYS A 44 -2.85 -15.38 2.36
N ARG A 45 -2.13 -14.46 2.97
CA ARG A 45 -2.10 -14.32 4.43
C ARG A 45 -3.31 -13.59 4.98
N GLN A 46 -4.21 -13.15 4.09
CA GLN A 46 -5.45 -12.45 4.47
C GLN A 46 -5.17 -11.10 5.13
N LEU A 47 -4.11 -10.43 4.70
CA LEU A 47 -3.77 -9.11 5.22
C LEU A 47 -4.66 -8.03 4.63
N PHE A 48 -5.31 -8.32 3.52
CA PHE A 48 -6.33 -7.47 2.92
C PHE A 48 -7.29 -8.37 2.13
N ASP A 49 -8.48 -7.86 1.86
CA ASP A 49 -9.57 -8.67 1.31
C ASP A 49 -9.49 -8.86 -0.20
N ASP A 50 -9.18 -7.80 -0.93
CA ASP A 50 -9.29 -7.81 -2.39
C ASP A 50 -8.01 -7.28 -3.01
N ILE A 51 -7.41 -8.09 -3.86
CA ILE A 51 -6.16 -7.71 -4.53
C ILE A 51 -6.36 -6.50 -5.43
N GLU A 52 -7.59 -6.27 -5.89
CA GLU A 52 -7.92 -5.10 -6.69
C GLU A 52 -7.75 -3.81 -5.89
N GLU A 53 -7.99 -3.85 -4.59
CA GLU A 53 -7.76 -2.67 -3.74
C GLU A 53 -6.30 -2.24 -3.75
N ILE A 54 -5.39 -3.20 -3.67
CA ILE A 54 -3.95 -2.89 -3.73
C ILE A 54 -3.59 -2.34 -5.11
N ARG A 55 -4.18 -2.88 -6.17
CA ARG A 55 -3.94 -2.38 -7.52
C ARG A 55 -4.39 -0.92 -7.66
N ILE A 56 -5.58 -0.60 -7.14
CA ILE A 56 -6.09 0.76 -7.15
C ILE A 56 -5.18 1.68 -6.34
N MET A 57 -4.73 1.22 -5.18
CA MET A 57 -3.86 2.01 -4.32
C MET A 57 -2.52 2.31 -4.98
N LYS A 58 -1.98 1.34 -5.71
CA LYS A 58 -0.74 1.55 -6.47
C LYS A 58 -0.96 2.51 -7.63
N ASP A 59 -2.11 2.43 -8.31
CA ASP A 59 -2.44 3.33 -9.39
C ASP A 59 -2.55 4.77 -8.89
N ILE A 60 -3.18 4.97 -7.73
CA ILE A 60 -3.26 6.29 -7.10
C ILE A 60 -1.86 6.82 -6.79
N ARG A 61 -1.01 5.95 -6.22
CA ARG A 61 0.37 6.32 -5.92
C ARG A 61 1.12 6.73 -7.20
N ASN A 62 0.93 6.01 -8.29
CA ASN A 62 1.58 6.33 -9.55
C ASN A 62 1.06 7.66 -10.11
N THR A 63 -0.24 7.92 -9.99
CA THR A 63 -0.82 9.19 -10.39
C THR A 63 -0.19 10.35 -9.62
N ILE A 64 -0.05 10.19 -8.31
CA ILE A 64 0.58 11.21 -7.47
C ILE A 64 2.02 11.46 -7.93
N ALA A 65 2.75 10.41 -8.26
CA ALA A 65 4.15 10.53 -8.69
C ALA A 65 4.30 11.28 -10.01
N HIS A 66 3.29 11.18 -10.88
CA HIS A 66 3.33 11.82 -12.20
C HIS A 66 2.66 13.19 -12.26
N GLU A 67 1.88 13.55 -11.23
CA GLU A 67 1.17 14.81 -11.19
C GLU A 67 1.93 15.78 -10.30
N TYR A 68 2.58 16.74 -10.93
CA TYR A 68 3.35 17.75 -10.20
C TYR A 68 2.57 19.01 -9.95
N ILE A 69 1.47 19.20 -10.67
CA ILE A 69 0.66 20.41 -10.57
C ILE A 69 -0.42 20.18 -9.53
N GLU A 70 -0.47 21.08 -8.56
CA GLU A 70 -1.39 20.97 -7.42
C GLU A 70 -2.84 20.81 -7.86
N ASP A 71 -3.24 21.49 -8.92
CA ASP A 71 -4.62 21.41 -9.43
C ASP A 71 -4.99 20.00 -9.85
N GLU A 72 -4.05 19.23 -10.38
CA GLU A 72 -4.29 17.86 -10.80
C GLU A 72 -4.37 16.92 -9.59
N LEU A 73 -3.62 17.22 -8.53
CA LEU A 73 -3.69 16.45 -7.29
C LEU A 73 -5.04 16.60 -6.60
N VAL A 74 -5.71 17.74 -6.79
CA VAL A 74 -7.06 17.93 -6.23
C VAL A 74 -8.02 16.86 -6.75
N ASP A 75 -7.87 16.45 -8.01
CA ASP A 75 -8.77 15.48 -8.62
C ASP A 75 -8.68 14.09 -7.97
N VAL A 76 -7.54 13.76 -7.36
CA VAL A 76 -7.37 12.47 -6.71
C VAL A 76 -7.50 12.55 -5.18
N PHE A 77 -7.78 13.74 -4.66
CA PHE A 77 -7.77 13.97 -3.22
C PHE A 77 -8.77 13.08 -2.48
N ASP A 78 -9.99 12.98 -2.99
CA ASP A 78 -11.02 12.15 -2.36
C ASP A 78 -10.63 10.68 -2.35
N GLU A 79 -10.03 10.20 -3.44
CA GLU A 79 -9.55 8.84 -3.50
C GLU A 79 -8.41 8.61 -2.52
N VAL A 80 -7.50 9.58 -2.39
CA VAL A 80 -6.40 9.48 -1.43
C VAL A 80 -6.95 9.40 -0.01
N LEU A 81 -7.96 10.23 0.31
CA LEU A 81 -8.58 10.16 1.64
C LEU A 81 -9.19 8.79 1.90
N GLU A 82 -9.94 8.28 0.94
CA GLU A 82 -10.61 6.99 1.08
C GLU A 82 -9.59 5.86 1.26
N TYR A 83 -8.59 5.81 0.39
CA TYR A 83 -7.63 4.71 0.41
C TYR A 83 -6.57 4.86 1.50
N THR A 84 -6.39 6.06 2.06
CA THR A 84 -5.57 6.22 3.26
C THR A 84 -6.17 5.44 4.42
N LYS A 85 -7.50 5.46 4.56
CA LYS A 85 -8.17 4.68 5.60
C LYS A 85 -7.92 3.18 5.39
N LYS A 86 -8.04 2.71 4.15
CA LYS A 86 -7.79 1.30 3.84
C LYS A 86 -6.33 0.93 4.08
N LEU A 87 -5.41 1.82 3.74
CA LEU A 87 -3.99 1.61 4.00
C LEU A 87 -3.72 1.43 5.49
N ILE A 88 -4.32 2.27 6.32
CA ILE A 88 -4.16 2.16 7.76
C ILE A 88 -4.72 0.83 8.26
N GLU A 89 -5.88 0.42 7.76
CA GLU A 89 -6.47 -0.86 8.13
C GLU A 89 -5.55 -2.03 7.77
N ILE A 90 -4.97 -1.99 6.58
CA ILE A 90 -4.07 -3.05 6.13
C ILE A 90 -2.81 -3.08 7.00
N ILE A 91 -2.27 -1.91 7.31
CA ILE A 91 -1.09 -1.82 8.18
C ILE A 91 -1.40 -2.42 9.55
N ASN A 92 -2.55 -2.07 10.13
CA ASN A 92 -2.94 -2.59 11.43
C ASN A 92 -3.14 -4.10 11.41
N THR A 93 -3.78 -4.61 10.36
CA THR A 93 -3.97 -6.05 10.18
C THR A 93 -2.61 -6.75 10.06
N THR A 94 -1.70 -6.15 9.31
CA THR A 94 -0.37 -6.71 9.10
C THR A 94 0.43 -6.74 10.40
N LEU A 95 0.36 -5.66 11.19
CA LEU A 95 1.05 -5.62 12.47
C LEU A 95 0.50 -6.67 13.42
N LYS A 96 -0.80 -6.87 13.41
CA LYS A 96 -1.42 -7.92 14.22
C LYS A 96 -0.93 -9.30 13.79
N TYR A 97 -0.87 -9.55 12.50
CA TYR A 97 -0.34 -10.79 11.97
C TYR A 97 1.10 -11.02 12.44
N MET A 98 1.93 -9.97 12.34
CA MET A 98 3.33 -10.07 12.74
C MET A 98 3.49 -10.39 14.22
N ASN A 99 2.58 -9.89 15.05
CA ASN A 99 2.63 -10.16 16.49
C ASN A 99 2.22 -11.59 16.83
N GLU A 100 1.55 -12.28 15.93
CA GLU A 100 1.04 -13.63 16.16
C GLU A 100 1.93 -14.73 15.58
N ILE A 101 3.00 -14.37 14.89
CA ILE A 101 3.90 -15.36 14.29
C ILE A 101 5.23 -15.55 15.06
#